data_f1794f3635c93575286e2da82495e7c2
#
_entry.id   f1794f3635c93575286e2da82495e7c2
#
_cell.length_a   1.000
_cell.length_b   1.000
_cell.length_c   1.000
_cell.angle_alpha   90.00
_cell.angle_beta   90.00
_cell.angle_gamma   90.00
#
_symmetry.space_group_name_H-M   'P 1'
#
loop_
_entity.id
_entity.type
_entity.pdbx_description
1 polymer ?
#
loop_
_entity_poly.entity_id
_entity_poly.type
_entity_poly.pdbx_seq_one_letter_code
_entity_poly.pdbx_strand_id
1 'polypeptide(L)' 'MENNISAISTAPGIGGVAIIRISGKNSLDIAEKMFTPLGRTAVKDFEPYKMYVGEIDGGNFTDFGMCVYFRA' A
#
# COMPACT_ATOMS: atom_id res chain seq x y z
N MET A 1 7.14 -1.78 -25.20
CA MET A 1 6.57 -2.43 -24.39
C MET A 1 6.36 -1.70 -23.19
N GLU A 2 5.46 -1.85 -22.62
CA GLU A 2 5.29 -1.20 -21.59
C GLU A 2 5.36 -1.92 -20.45
N ASN A 3 5.77 -1.41 -19.49
CA ASN A 3 5.97 -2.07 -18.35
C ASN A 3 5.00 -1.61 -17.37
N ASN A 4 3.84 -2.09 -17.45
CA ASN A 4 2.86 -1.82 -16.44
C ASN A 4 3.03 -2.78 -15.30
N ILE A 5 4.25 -2.98 -14.88
CA ILE A 5 4.50 -3.88 -13.80
C ILE A 5 4.19 -3.20 -12.50
N SER A 6 3.22 -3.71 -11.80
CA SER A 6 2.92 -3.26 -10.46
C SER A 6 3.54 -4.25 -9.49
N ALA A 7 4.22 -3.75 -8.52
CA ALA A 7 4.85 -4.59 -7.51
C ALA A 7 4.32 -4.21 -6.14
N ILE A 8 3.91 -5.22 -5.40
CA ILE A 8 3.45 -5.04 -4.03
C ILE A 8 4.27 -5.98 -3.17
N SER A 9 4.91 -5.44 -2.19
CA SER A 9 5.69 -6.25 -1.27
C SER A 9 5.41 -5.80 0.15
N THR A 10 5.59 -6.71 1.09
CA THR A 10 5.42 -6.38 2.49
C THR A 10 6.74 -6.58 3.20
N ALA A 11 6.97 -5.78 4.22
CA ALA A 11 8.18 -5.88 5.02
C ALA A 11 7.79 -5.68 6.47
N PRO A 12 8.51 -6.31 7.41
CA PRO A 12 8.25 -6.07 8.80
C PRO A 12 8.72 -4.67 9.16
N GLY A 13 7.91 -3.98 9.93
CA GLY A 13 8.27 -2.68 10.46
C GLY A 13 8.61 -2.77 11.92
N ILE A 14 8.79 -1.63 12.52
CA ILE A 14 9.10 -1.55 13.93
C ILE A 14 7.87 -1.96 14.73
N GLY A 15 8.06 -2.77 15.74
CA GLY A 15 6.96 -3.18 16.59
C GLY A 15 6.04 -4.21 15.97
N GLY A 16 6.49 -4.90 14.91
CA GLY A 16 5.67 -5.90 14.28
C GLY A 16 4.63 -5.36 13.30
N VAL A 17 4.65 -4.07 13.05
CA VAL A 17 3.71 -3.46 12.12
C VAL A 17 4.17 -3.76 10.69
N ALA A 18 3.27 -4.21 9.85
CA ALA A 18 3.63 -4.51 8.46
C ALA A 18 3.67 -3.24 7.64
N ILE A 19 4.58 -3.20 6.69
CA ILE A 19 4.68 -2.08 5.76
C ILE A 19 4.46 -2.62 4.36
N ILE A 20 3.47 -2.08 3.66
CA ILE A 20 3.22 -2.44 2.28
C ILE A 20 3.91 -1.42 1.39
N ARG A 21 4.74 -1.90 0.50
CA ARG A 21 5.39 -1.05 -0.49
C ARG A 21 4.76 -1.33 -1.83
N ILE A 22 4.22 -0.30 -2.45
CA ILE A 22 3.60 -0.43 -3.75
C ILE A 22 4.32 0.43 -4.76
N SER A 23 4.49 -0.09 -5.95
CA SER A 23 5.13 0.64 -7.03
C SER A 23 4.55 0.19 -8.35
N GLY A 24 4.65 1.04 -9.36
CA GLY A 24 4.14 0.70 -10.68
C GLY A 24 2.88 1.46 -11.00
N LYS A 25 2.52 1.38 -12.28
CA LYS A 25 1.48 2.23 -12.81
C LYS A 25 0.11 1.94 -12.24
N ASN A 26 -0.21 0.68 -12.03
CA ASN A 26 -1.53 0.29 -11.55
C ASN A 26 -1.52 -0.13 -10.09
N SER A 27 -0.43 0.18 -9.38
CA SER A 27 -0.29 -0.31 -8.02
C SER A 27 -1.33 0.29 -7.08
N LEU A 28 -1.74 1.53 -7.32
CA LEU A 28 -2.73 2.15 -6.46
C LEU A 28 -4.09 1.46 -6.57
N ASP A 29 -4.46 1.04 -7.77
CA ASP A 29 -5.72 0.32 -7.94
C ASP A 29 -5.70 -1.02 -7.22
N ILE A 30 -4.58 -1.70 -7.26
CA ILE A 30 -4.45 -2.98 -6.59
C ILE A 30 -4.43 -2.77 -5.08
N ALA A 31 -3.69 -1.78 -4.62
CA ALA A 31 -3.59 -1.52 -3.19
C ALA A 31 -4.93 -1.10 -2.59
N GLU A 32 -5.75 -0.44 -3.35
CA GLU A 32 -7.05 0.00 -2.85
C GLU A 32 -7.92 -1.18 -2.42
N LYS A 33 -7.68 -2.35 -3.00
CA LYS A 33 -8.45 -3.55 -2.67
C LYS A 33 -7.99 -4.20 -1.39
N MET A 34 -6.77 -3.90 -0.94
CA MET A 34 -6.21 -4.58 0.21
C MET A 34 -5.81 -3.65 1.34
N PHE A 35 -5.90 -2.36 1.15
CA PHE A 35 -5.50 -1.41 2.18
C PHE A 35 -6.58 -0.33 2.33
N THR A 36 -7.02 -0.14 3.56
CA THR A 36 -8.03 0.88 3.88
C THR A 36 -7.35 1.93 4.76
N PRO A 37 -7.10 3.12 4.25
CA PRO A 37 -6.44 4.15 5.04
C PRO A 37 -7.34 4.66 6.17
N LEU A 38 -6.74 4.95 7.30
CA LEU A 38 -7.49 5.53 8.42
C LEU A 38 -7.79 7.00 8.19
N GLY A 39 -6.97 7.67 7.40
CA GLY A 39 -7.17 9.07 7.12
C GLY A 39 -8.22 9.29 6.05
N ARG A 40 -8.34 10.53 5.61
CA ARG A 40 -9.33 10.89 4.61
C ARG A 40 -8.82 10.77 3.18
N THR A 41 -7.54 10.53 3.00
CA THR A 41 -6.96 10.43 1.67
C THR A 41 -7.26 9.06 1.11
N ALA A 42 -7.91 9.00 -0.03
CA ALA A 42 -8.15 7.72 -0.69
C ALA A 42 -6.86 7.17 -1.25
N VAL A 43 -6.79 5.84 -1.39
CA VAL A 43 -5.57 5.21 -1.90
C VAL A 43 -5.18 5.78 -3.27
N LYS A 44 -6.14 6.01 -4.12
CA LYS A 44 -5.83 6.53 -5.45
C LYS A 44 -5.24 7.94 -5.42
N ASP A 45 -5.36 8.63 -4.29
CA ASP A 45 -4.81 9.98 -4.15
C ASP A 45 -3.53 9.99 -3.33
N PHE A 46 -2.94 8.83 -3.05
CA PHE A 46 -1.72 8.77 -2.26
C PHE A 46 -0.59 9.50 -2.96
N GLU A 47 0.11 10.30 -2.18
CA GLU A 47 1.31 10.95 -2.68
C GLU A 47 2.48 9.99 -2.61
N PRO A 48 3.38 10.01 -3.58
CA PRO A 48 4.51 9.11 -3.55
C PRO A 48 5.45 9.45 -2.39
N TYR A 49 6.10 8.43 -1.89
CA TYR A 49 7.11 8.53 -0.82
C TYR A 49 6.55 9.07 0.49
N LYS A 50 5.26 8.90 0.71
CA LYS A 50 4.64 9.29 1.96
C LYS A 50 4.03 8.05 2.61
N MET A 51 4.10 7.96 3.92
CA MET A 51 3.60 6.82 4.64
C MET A 51 2.17 7.05 5.06
N TYR A 52 1.32 6.06 4.83
CA TYR A 52 -0.08 6.14 5.20
C TYR A 52 -0.39 4.96 6.11
N VAL A 53 -1.13 5.21 7.18
CA VAL A 53 -1.51 4.18 8.14
C VAL A 53 -2.92 3.72 7.84
N GLY A 54 -3.16 2.45 7.95
CA GLY A 54 -4.48 1.91 7.71
C GLY A 54 -4.58 0.44 8.03
N GLU A 55 -5.65 -0.18 7.55
CA GLU A 55 -5.88 -1.60 7.72
C GLU A 55 -5.49 -2.35 6.47
N ILE A 56 -4.81 -3.46 6.67
CA ILE A 56 -4.41 -4.33 5.58
C ILE A 56 -5.33 -5.55 5.60
N ASP A 57 -5.99 -5.80 4.47
CA ASP A 57 -6.87 -6.95 4.34
C ASP A 57 -6.09 -8.08 3.69
N GLY A 58 -5.79 -9.09 4.44
CA GLY A 58 -5.06 -10.25 3.94
C GLY A 58 -5.93 -11.41 3.52
N GLY A 59 -7.22 -11.19 3.37
CA GLY A 59 -8.13 -12.24 2.95
C GLY A 59 -8.81 -12.89 4.14
N ASN A 60 -8.08 -13.65 4.92
CA ASN A 60 -8.64 -14.30 6.08
C ASN A 60 -8.47 -13.52 7.36
N PHE A 61 -7.78 -12.39 7.31
CA PHE A 61 -7.53 -11.58 8.50
C PHE A 61 -7.31 -10.13 8.08
N THR A 62 -7.46 -9.23 9.02
CA THR A 62 -7.10 -7.84 8.81
C THR A 62 -6.09 -7.45 9.87
N ASP A 63 -5.20 -6.55 9.53
CA ASP A 63 -4.19 -6.09 10.45
C ASP A 63 -3.89 -4.63 10.15
N PHE A 64 -3.32 -3.95 11.13
CA PHE A 64 -2.92 -2.59 10.91
C PHE A 64 -1.53 -2.56 10.29
N GLY A 65 -1.29 -1.59 9.45
CA GLY A 65 0.00 -1.42 8.84
C GLY A 65 0.14 -0.08 8.18
N MET A 66 1.21 0.07 7.43
CA MET A 66 1.49 1.29 6.70
C MET A 66 1.66 0.97 5.24
N CYS A 67 1.35 1.95 4.40
CA CYS A 67 1.48 1.79 2.95
C CYS A 67 2.30 2.94 2.42
N VAL A 68 3.28 2.63 1.58
CA VAL A 68 4.12 3.63 0.92
C VAL A 68 4.07 3.38 -0.57
N TYR A 69 3.78 4.41 -1.32
CA TYR A 69 3.72 4.34 -2.77
C TYR A 69 5.04 4.87 -3.34
N PHE A 70 5.68 4.06 -4.15
CA PHE A 70 6.92 4.46 -4.80
C PHE A 70 6.64 4.71 -6.27
N ARG A 71 6.92 5.91 -6.70
CA ARG A 71 6.71 6.28 -8.08
C ARG A 71 8.06 6.26 -8.79
N ALA A 72 8.09 5.58 -9.89
CA ALA A 72 9.33 5.48 -10.67
C ALA A 72 9.59 6.74 -11.48
#